data_e6e61bb61de2d5654ff45890dabee5cc
#
_entry.id   e6e61bb61de2d5654ff45890dabee5cc
#
_cell.length_a   1.000
_cell.length_b   1.000
_cell.length_c   1.000
_cell.angle_alpha   90.00
_cell.angle_beta   90.00
_cell.angle_gamma   90.00
#
_symmetry.space_group_name_H-M   'P 1'
#
loop_
_entity.id
_entity.type
_entity.pdbx_description
1 polymer ?
#
loop_
_entity_poly.entity_id
_entity_poly.type
_entity_poly.pdbx_seq_one_letter_code
_entity_poly.pdbx_strand_id
1 'polypeptide(L)'
;MRLRGILMVLSILAFLSASVGGGLYYATLRSDAIKEAQRRVASRLDMVQKNLSSFLSENDKPVQTLAGLQELRHLLVHPTDMSAGQSANAVLDHFKYSLKAGVCYLMDVKGTVIASSNRDAPDSFVGENFAFRPYFKQAFKQAPATYLALGVTSKKRGVYISYPVFDDAEDHIIGLAVIKAPIENIDKKLELLPDEIVLVADPNGVIFISTRTDWLYHTIEPL
;
A
#
# COMPACT_ATOMS: atom_id res chain seq x y z
N MET A 1 -43.24 -29.15 -61.11
CA MET A 1 -43.41 -28.42 -59.83
C MET A 1 -42.72 -29.06 -58.65
N ARG A 2 -42.54 -30.39 -58.58
CA ARG A 2 -41.93 -31.11 -57.42
C ARG A 2 -40.43 -30.82 -57.22
N LEU A 3 -39.61 -30.74 -58.27
CA LEU A 3 -38.16 -30.50 -58.10
C LEU A 3 -37.79 -29.13 -57.54
N ARG A 4 -38.46 -28.06 -57.99
CA ARG A 4 -38.25 -26.70 -57.49
C ARG A 4 -38.63 -26.56 -56.00
N GLY A 5 -39.70 -27.26 -55.57
CA GLY A 5 -40.08 -27.28 -54.15
C GLY A 5 -39.06 -28.00 -53.27
N ILE A 6 -38.50 -29.13 -53.74
CA ILE A 6 -37.44 -29.87 -53.02
C ILE A 6 -36.17 -28.99 -52.88
N LEU A 7 -35.74 -28.35 -53.93
CA LEU A 7 -34.56 -27.46 -53.91
C LEU A 7 -34.78 -26.27 -52.98
N MET A 8 -35.97 -25.68 -52.93
CA MET A 8 -36.27 -24.57 -52.01
C MET A 8 -36.23 -25.03 -50.54
N VAL A 9 -36.80 -26.17 -50.21
CA VAL A 9 -36.72 -26.76 -48.86
C VAL A 9 -35.30 -27.04 -48.44
N LEU A 10 -34.49 -27.65 -49.31
CA LEU A 10 -33.09 -27.92 -49.03
C LEU A 10 -32.26 -26.66 -48.82
N SER A 11 -32.53 -25.59 -49.60
CA SER A 11 -31.86 -24.29 -49.42
C SER A 11 -32.25 -23.63 -48.10
N ILE A 12 -33.52 -23.73 -47.70
CA ILE A 12 -33.95 -23.21 -46.39
C ILE A 12 -33.31 -23.97 -45.23
N LEU A 13 -33.26 -25.32 -45.34
CA LEU A 13 -32.64 -26.14 -44.32
C LEU A 13 -31.12 -25.87 -44.21
N ALA A 14 -30.44 -25.70 -45.33
CA ALA A 14 -29.02 -25.35 -45.35
C ALA A 14 -28.79 -23.96 -44.72
N PHE A 15 -29.63 -23.00 -45.06
CA PHE A 15 -29.54 -21.65 -44.45
C PHE A 15 -29.81 -21.68 -42.95
N LEU A 16 -30.83 -22.39 -42.50
CA LEU A 16 -31.12 -22.55 -41.06
C LEU A 16 -29.97 -23.25 -40.33
N SER A 17 -29.43 -24.31 -40.88
CA SER A 17 -28.27 -25.01 -40.31
C SER A 17 -27.05 -24.12 -40.20
N ALA A 18 -26.74 -23.37 -41.27
CA ALA A 18 -25.64 -22.41 -41.24
C ALA A 18 -25.86 -21.26 -40.22
N SER A 19 -27.11 -20.76 -40.12
CA SER A 19 -27.46 -19.71 -39.16
C SER A 19 -27.36 -20.20 -37.73
N VAL A 20 -27.86 -21.38 -37.41
CA VAL A 20 -27.76 -21.99 -36.08
C VAL A 20 -26.29 -22.29 -35.75
N GLY A 21 -25.54 -22.92 -36.67
CA GLY A 21 -24.12 -23.18 -36.46
C GLY A 21 -23.30 -21.90 -36.26
N GLY A 22 -23.54 -20.90 -37.08
CA GLY A 22 -22.91 -19.60 -36.95
C GLY A 22 -23.25 -18.88 -35.62
N GLY A 23 -24.51 -18.97 -35.21
CA GLY A 23 -24.96 -18.41 -33.92
C GLY A 23 -24.30 -19.09 -32.70
N LEU A 24 -24.26 -20.42 -32.73
CA LEU A 24 -23.58 -21.19 -31.67
C LEU A 24 -22.09 -20.92 -31.63
N TYR A 25 -21.44 -20.87 -32.78
CA TYR A 25 -20.00 -20.54 -32.87
C TYR A 25 -19.71 -19.16 -32.37
N TYR A 26 -20.50 -18.15 -32.74
CA TYR A 26 -20.36 -16.78 -32.24
C TYR A 26 -20.58 -16.71 -30.73
N ALA A 27 -21.60 -17.40 -30.20
CA ALA A 27 -21.85 -17.43 -28.75
C ALA A 27 -20.68 -18.07 -27.98
N THR A 28 -20.07 -19.13 -28.52
CA THR A 28 -18.91 -19.81 -27.93
C THR A 28 -17.69 -18.87 -27.94
N LEU A 29 -17.36 -18.29 -29.10
CA LEU A 29 -16.25 -17.34 -29.23
C LEU A 29 -16.41 -16.15 -28.28
N ARG A 30 -17.61 -15.58 -28.17
CA ARG A 30 -17.90 -14.47 -27.24
C ARG A 30 -17.70 -14.90 -25.79
N SER A 31 -18.21 -16.09 -25.43
CA SER A 31 -18.04 -16.64 -24.07
C SER A 31 -16.58 -16.84 -23.72
N ASP A 32 -15.80 -17.43 -24.66
CA ASP A 32 -14.39 -17.70 -24.45
C ASP A 32 -13.56 -16.41 -24.37
N ALA A 33 -13.86 -15.42 -25.21
CA ALA A 33 -13.23 -14.10 -25.16
C ALA A 33 -13.48 -13.40 -23.81
N ILE A 34 -14.73 -13.47 -23.30
CA ILE A 34 -15.06 -12.89 -21.98
C ILE A 34 -14.33 -13.64 -20.87
N LYS A 35 -14.33 -14.96 -20.89
CA LYS A 35 -13.60 -15.78 -19.89
C LYS A 35 -12.11 -15.48 -19.89
N GLU A 36 -11.53 -15.36 -21.07
CA GLU A 36 -10.11 -15.05 -21.22
C GLU A 36 -9.78 -13.64 -20.70
N ALA A 37 -10.63 -12.65 -21.00
CA ALA A 37 -10.50 -11.30 -20.46
C ALA A 37 -10.59 -11.31 -18.91
N GLN A 38 -11.56 -12.04 -18.35
CA GLN A 38 -11.71 -12.18 -16.89
C GLN A 38 -10.49 -12.85 -16.25
N ARG A 39 -9.94 -13.91 -16.89
CA ARG A 39 -8.73 -14.57 -16.39
C ARG A 39 -7.52 -13.63 -16.38
N ARG A 40 -7.36 -12.84 -17.45
CA ARG A 40 -6.26 -11.84 -17.51
C ARG A 40 -6.39 -10.80 -16.41
N VAL A 41 -7.59 -10.24 -16.21
CA VAL A 41 -7.84 -9.26 -15.15
C VAL A 41 -7.59 -9.89 -13.77
N ALA A 42 -8.08 -11.10 -13.51
CA ALA A 42 -7.86 -11.78 -12.24
C ALA A 42 -6.38 -12.06 -11.97
N SER A 43 -5.64 -12.54 -12.97
CA SER A 43 -4.20 -12.78 -12.86
C SER A 43 -3.42 -11.48 -12.61
N ARG A 44 -3.84 -10.39 -13.27
CA ARG A 44 -3.22 -9.08 -13.08
C ARG A 44 -3.49 -8.51 -11.69
N LEU A 45 -4.72 -8.65 -11.20
CA LEU A 45 -5.10 -8.26 -9.84
C LEU A 45 -4.29 -9.02 -8.78
N ASP A 46 -4.14 -10.34 -8.94
CA ASP A 46 -3.31 -11.17 -8.05
C ASP A 46 -1.84 -10.71 -8.02
N MET A 47 -1.28 -10.35 -9.17
CA MET A 47 0.07 -9.80 -9.26
C MET A 47 0.19 -8.45 -8.52
N VAL A 48 -0.73 -7.53 -8.76
CA VAL A 48 -0.76 -6.21 -8.08
C VAL A 48 -0.91 -6.40 -6.57
N GLN A 49 -1.80 -7.29 -6.14
CA GLN A 49 -2.00 -7.60 -4.72
C GLN A 49 -0.74 -8.18 -4.07
N LYS A 50 -0.05 -9.12 -4.72
CA LYS A 50 1.21 -9.68 -4.23
C LYS A 50 2.32 -8.64 -4.13
N ASN A 51 2.47 -7.81 -5.16
CA ASN A 51 3.47 -6.74 -5.17
C ASN A 51 3.20 -5.71 -4.07
N LEU A 52 1.93 -5.33 -3.87
CA LEU A 52 1.53 -4.44 -2.79
C LEU A 52 1.81 -5.06 -1.41
N SER A 53 1.39 -6.30 -1.19
CA SER A 53 1.64 -7.02 0.07
C SER A 53 3.13 -7.16 0.35
N SER A 54 3.94 -7.50 -0.66
CA SER A 54 5.39 -7.59 -0.54
C SER A 54 6.00 -6.24 -0.17
N PHE A 55 5.56 -5.17 -0.80
CA PHE A 55 6.03 -3.82 -0.48
C PHE A 55 5.66 -3.41 0.96
N LEU A 56 4.43 -3.68 1.39
CA LEU A 56 3.96 -3.33 2.73
C LEU A 56 4.74 -4.06 3.81
N SER A 57 5.11 -5.32 3.58
CA SER A 57 5.89 -6.14 4.53
C SER A 57 7.42 -5.96 4.43
N GLU A 58 7.92 -5.32 3.39
CA GLU A 58 9.36 -5.11 3.19
C GLU A 58 10.02 -4.34 4.34
N ASN A 59 9.27 -3.44 4.97
CA ASN A 59 9.77 -2.60 6.07
C ASN A 59 9.45 -3.15 7.47
N ASP A 60 8.77 -4.29 7.58
CA ASP A 60 8.42 -4.88 8.88
C ASP A 60 9.65 -5.27 9.69
N LYS A 61 10.59 -6.00 9.07
CA LYS A 61 11.85 -6.36 9.73
C LYS A 61 12.74 -5.15 10.00
N PRO A 62 12.97 -4.24 9.05
CA PRO A 62 13.71 -3.01 9.31
C PRO A 62 13.16 -2.18 10.46
N VAL A 63 11.85 -1.98 10.59
CA VAL A 63 11.29 -1.19 11.69
C VAL A 63 11.44 -1.91 13.03
N GLN A 64 11.29 -3.24 13.04
CA GLN A 64 11.56 -4.06 14.22
C GLN A 64 13.02 -3.97 14.67
N THR A 65 13.96 -4.06 13.71
CA THR A 65 15.39 -3.89 14.00
C THR A 65 15.67 -2.49 14.55
N LEU A 66 15.11 -1.45 13.92
CA LEU A 66 15.24 -0.08 14.39
C LEU A 66 14.73 0.08 15.83
N ALA A 67 13.55 -0.46 16.12
CA ALA A 67 12.96 -0.39 17.46
C ALA A 67 13.77 -1.12 18.54
N GLY A 68 14.52 -2.15 18.17
CA GLY A 68 15.37 -2.92 19.07
C GLY A 68 16.72 -2.25 19.43
N LEU A 69 17.05 -1.11 18.79
CA LEU A 69 18.37 -0.48 19.00
C LEU A 69 18.43 0.25 20.35
N GLN A 70 19.56 0.06 21.03
CA GLN A 70 19.80 0.60 22.36
C GLN A 70 19.78 2.14 22.38
N GLU A 71 20.24 2.79 21.30
CA GLU A 71 20.28 4.24 21.17
C GLU A 71 18.88 4.86 21.24
N LEU A 72 17.87 4.21 20.63
CA LEU A 72 16.48 4.67 20.68
C LEU A 72 15.88 4.47 22.07
N ARG A 73 16.14 3.31 22.68
CA ARG A 73 15.72 2.99 24.04
C ARG A 73 16.33 3.96 25.05
N HIS A 74 17.63 4.23 24.93
CA HIS A 74 18.33 5.16 25.82
C HIS A 74 17.74 6.57 25.76
N LEU A 75 17.42 7.08 24.56
CA LEU A 75 16.78 8.40 24.44
C LEU A 75 15.35 8.42 25.05
N LEU A 76 14.58 7.34 24.92
CA LEU A 76 13.24 7.26 25.53
C LEU A 76 13.29 7.29 27.05
N VAL A 77 14.32 6.68 27.64
CA VAL A 77 14.53 6.68 29.10
C VAL A 77 15.14 8.01 29.59
N HIS A 78 16.01 8.63 28.77
CA HIS A 78 16.73 9.86 29.10
C HIS A 78 16.48 10.98 28.06
N PRO A 79 15.24 11.49 27.93
CA PRO A 79 14.86 12.37 26.83
C PRO A 79 15.55 13.75 26.83
N THR A 80 16.17 14.16 27.94
CA THR A 80 16.91 15.41 28.06
C THR A 80 18.42 15.24 27.83
N ASP A 81 18.91 14.03 27.64
CA ASP A 81 20.33 13.77 27.38
C ASP A 81 20.67 14.10 25.91
N MET A 82 21.47 15.13 25.71
CA MET A 82 21.90 15.57 24.39
C MET A 82 22.72 14.50 23.66
N SER A 83 23.53 13.71 24.37
CA SER A 83 24.33 12.62 23.79
C SER A 83 23.44 11.48 23.30
N ALA A 84 22.43 11.12 24.09
CA ALA A 84 21.40 10.15 23.68
C ALA A 84 20.63 10.63 22.43
N GLY A 85 20.26 11.92 22.40
CA GLY A 85 19.61 12.54 21.25
C GLY A 85 20.45 12.48 19.97
N GLN A 86 21.76 12.80 20.08
CA GLN A 86 22.68 12.72 18.93
C GLN A 86 22.82 11.28 18.41
N SER A 87 22.98 10.31 19.30
CA SER A 87 23.13 8.90 18.94
C SER A 87 21.86 8.36 18.27
N ALA A 88 20.69 8.64 18.83
CA ALA A 88 19.42 8.23 18.25
C ALA A 88 19.18 8.87 16.87
N ASN A 89 19.49 10.15 16.70
CA ASN A 89 19.38 10.83 15.41
C ASN A 89 20.32 10.23 14.36
N ALA A 90 21.56 9.88 14.71
CA ALA A 90 22.49 9.25 13.80
C ALA A 90 21.98 7.89 13.30
N VAL A 91 21.36 7.10 14.17
CA VAL A 91 20.70 5.84 13.81
C VAL A 91 19.52 6.08 12.87
N LEU A 92 18.64 7.04 13.18
CA LEU A 92 17.49 7.37 12.33
C LEU A 92 17.92 7.86 10.95
N ASP A 93 19.00 8.64 10.85
CA ASP A 93 19.56 9.11 9.58
C ASP A 93 20.15 7.92 8.77
N HIS A 94 20.84 7.02 9.43
CA HIS A 94 21.38 5.82 8.80
C HIS A 94 20.28 4.92 8.20
N PHE A 95 19.21 4.67 8.96
CA PHE A 95 18.07 3.90 8.48
C PHE A 95 17.35 4.59 7.33
N LYS A 96 17.10 5.90 7.44
CA LYS A 96 16.53 6.69 6.34
C LYS A 96 17.32 6.54 5.05
N TYR A 97 18.64 6.67 5.12
CA TYR A 97 19.53 6.56 3.96
C TYR A 97 19.54 5.14 3.38
N SER A 98 19.77 4.14 4.23
CA SER A 98 19.89 2.73 3.82
C SER A 98 18.61 2.18 3.18
N LEU A 99 17.45 2.55 3.72
CA LEU A 99 16.14 2.10 3.25
C LEU A 99 15.54 3.01 2.17
N LYS A 100 16.19 4.14 1.85
CA LYS A 100 15.61 5.21 1.01
C LYS A 100 14.25 5.63 1.53
N ALA A 101 14.08 5.66 2.86
CA ALA A 101 12.85 6.07 3.51
C ALA A 101 12.65 7.59 3.41
N GLY A 102 11.40 8.04 3.46
CA GLY A 102 11.09 9.47 3.51
C GLY A 102 11.52 10.08 4.83
N VAL A 103 11.10 9.46 5.94
CA VAL A 103 11.47 9.88 7.31
C VAL A 103 11.49 8.65 8.21
N CYS A 104 12.49 8.58 9.11
CA CYS A 104 12.53 7.68 10.26
C CYS A 104 12.44 8.52 11.54
N TYR A 105 11.62 8.11 12.50
CA TYR A 105 11.42 8.90 13.72
C TYR A 105 11.02 8.03 14.91
N LEU A 106 11.22 8.61 16.11
CA LEU A 106 10.96 7.99 17.40
C LEU A 106 9.90 8.79 18.14
N MET A 107 8.90 8.08 18.67
CA MET A 107 7.82 8.67 19.46
C MET A 107 7.85 8.13 20.89
N ASP A 108 7.49 8.96 21.84
CA ASP A 108 7.21 8.55 23.20
C ASP A 108 5.84 7.85 23.31
N VAL A 109 5.51 7.33 24.50
CA VAL A 109 4.21 6.67 24.78
C VAL A 109 3.00 7.59 24.69
N LYS A 110 3.23 8.93 24.68
CA LYS A 110 2.17 9.94 24.51
C LYS A 110 1.95 10.29 23.04
N GLY A 111 2.77 9.73 22.15
CA GLY A 111 2.71 9.98 20.70
C GLY A 111 3.45 11.23 20.25
N THR A 112 4.28 11.82 21.10
CA THR A 112 5.14 12.97 20.75
C THR A 112 6.42 12.48 20.11
N VAL A 113 6.80 13.08 18.99
CA VAL A 113 8.05 12.76 18.29
C VAL A 113 9.22 13.42 19.03
N ILE A 114 10.13 12.61 19.56
CA ILE A 114 11.30 13.09 20.32
C ILE A 114 12.59 13.12 19.51
N ALA A 115 12.66 12.34 18.41
CA ALA A 115 13.78 12.36 17.47
C ALA A 115 13.29 12.04 16.05
N SER A 116 13.91 12.66 15.05
CA SER A 116 13.51 12.44 13.64
C SER A 116 14.65 12.72 12.67
N SER A 117 14.72 11.92 11.61
CA SER A 117 15.67 12.12 10.52
C SER A 117 15.38 13.34 9.64
N ASN A 118 14.24 14.03 9.85
CA ASN A 118 13.92 15.32 9.21
C ASN A 118 13.94 16.49 10.20
N ARG A 119 14.65 16.37 11.33
CA ARG A 119 14.69 17.38 12.42
C ARG A 119 15.06 18.79 11.95
N ASP A 120 15.93 18.89 10.94
CA ASP A 120 16.43 20.16 10.42
C ASP A 120 15.62 20.68 9.21
N ALA A 121 14.55 19.98 8.81
CA ALA A 121 13.71 20.35 7.69
C ALA A 121 12.58 21.32 8.13
N PRO A 122 12.07 22.18 7.23
CA PRO A 122 10.92 23.05 7.54
C PRO A 122 9.66 22.31 7.97
N ASP A 123 9.52 21.04 7.52
CA ASP A 123 8.45 20.13 7.89
C ASP A 123 8.89 19.09 8.94
N SER A 124 9.76 19.51 9.87
CA SER A 124 10.25 18.66 10.96
C SER A 124 9.11 18.03 11.75
N PHE A 125 9.30 16.77 12.12
CA PHE A 125 8.34 16.06 12.97
C PHE A 125 8.65 16.19 14.46
N VAL A 126 9.83 16.67 14.84
CA VAL A 126 10.21 16.79 16.25
C VAL A 126 9.26 17.74 16.98
N GLY A 127 8.71 17.28 18.10
CA GLY A 127 7.72 18.02 18.89
C GLY A 127 6.26 17.82 18.44
N GLU A 128 6.02 17.29 17.24
CA GLU A 128 4.67 16.98 16.77
C GLU A 128 4.08 15.77 17.50
N ASN A 129 2.76 15.78 17.72
CA ASN A 129 2.06 14.67 18.35
C ASN A 129 1.17 13.93 17.34
N PHE A 130 1.43 12.61 17.18
CA PHE A 130 0.71 11.74 16.27
C PHE A 130 -0.05 10.62 16.98
N ALA A 131 -0.39 10.77 18.27
CA ALA A 131 -1.16 9.79 19.04
C ALA A 131 -2.52 9.42 18.42
N PHE A 132 -3.11 10.35 17.65
CA PHE A 132 -4.38 10.13 16.95
C PHE A 132 -4.26 9.16 15.76
N ARG A 133 -3.06 8.93 15.24
CA ARG A 133 -2.82 8.12 14.05
C ARG A 133 -3.11 6.63 14.27
N PRO A 134 -3.74 5.95 13.30
CA PRO A 134 -4.02 4.51 13.40
C PRO A 134 -2.78 3.66 13.65
N TYR A 135 -1.64 3.92 12.98
CA TYR A 135 -0.41 3.17 13.19
C TYR A 135 0.13 3.28 14.62
N PHE A 136 -0.06 4.43 15.29
CA PHE A 136 0.30 4.57 16.70
C PHE A 136 -0.58 3.67 17.57
N LYS A 137 -1.91 3.77 17.41
CA LYS A 137 -2.87 2.99 18.22
C LYS A 137 -2.77 1.49 17.97
N GLN A 138 -2.47 1.08 16.74
CA GLN A 138 -2.36 -0.32 16.35
C GLN A 138 -1.07 -0.96 16.87
N ALA A 139 0.07 -0.24 16.87
CA ALA A 139 1.34 -0.77 17.34
C ALA A 139 1.32 -1.25 18.79
N PHE A 140 0.46 -0.68 19.65
CA PHE A 140 0.27 -1.16 21.02
C PHE A 140 -0.55 -2.45 21.12
N LYS A 141 -1.22 -2.86 20.04
CA LYS A 141 -2.08 -4.06 20.00
C LYS A 141 -1.50 -5.18 19.18
N GLN A 142 -0.91 -4.80 18.06
CA GLN A 142 -0.35 -5.71 17.06
C GLN A 142 0.81 -5.02 16.36
N ALA A 143 1.98 -5.63 16.38
CA ALA A 143 3.19 -5.11 15.74
C ALA A 143 3.72 -6.14 14.72
N PRO A 144 4.28 -5.68 13.58
CA PRO A 144 4.30 -4.29 13.13
C PRO A 144 2.92 -3.76 12.74
N ALA A 145 2.72 -2.44 12.82
CA ALA A 145 1.50 -1.78 12.36
C ALA A 145 1.81 -0.94 11.12
N THR A 146 1.09 -1.22 10.03
CA THR A 146 1.27 -0.56 8.73
C THR A 146 0.03 0.24 8.37
N TYR A 147 0.22 1.50 7.96
CA TYR A 147 -0.86 2.40 7.61
C TYR A 147 -0.50 3.32 6.46
N LEU A 148 -1.38 3.38 5.46
CA LEU A 148 -1.30 4.32 4.35
C LEU A 148 -1.92 5.65 4.75
N ALA A 149 -1.18 6.76 4.65
CA ALA A 149 -1.71 8.07 5.02
C ALA A 149 -1.09 9.23 4.24
N LEU A 150 -1.89 10.31 4.14
CA LEU A 150 -1.37 11.63 3.81
C LEU A 150 -0.73 12.23 5.07
N GLY A 151 0.52 12.66 4.98
CA GLY A 151 1.22 13.32 6.07
C GLY A 151 0.57 14.67 6.40
N VAL A 152 0.16 14.87 7.65
CA VAL A 152 -0.46 16.15 8.06
C VAL A 152 0.50 17.32 7.98
N THR A 153 1.77 17.08 8.29
CA THR A 153 2.84 18.07 8.26
C THR A 153 3.44 18.20 6.86
N SER A 154 3.89 17.06 6.28
CA SER A 154 4.59 17.07 4.99
C SER A 154 3.68 17.20 3.77
N LYS A 155 2.35 17.01 3.92
CA LYS A 155 1.37 16.96 2.82
C LYS A 155 1.71 15.94 1.72
N LYS A 156 2.60 15.00 2.01
CA LYS A 156 3.01 13.93 1.10
C LYS A 156 2.43 12.61 1.56
N ARG A 157 1.95 11.81 0.61
CA ARG A 157 1.51 10.43 0.85
C ARG A 157 2.68 9.58 1.35
N GLY A 158 2.39 8.56 2.12
CA GLY A 158 3.39 7.60 2.57
C GLY A 158 2.78 6.38 3.22
N VAL A 159 3.58 5.34 3.30
CA VAL A 159 3.31 4.16 4.13
C VAL A 159 4.04 4.37 5.44
N TYR A 160 3.30 4.32 6.53
CA TYR A 160 3.84 4.43 7.89
C TYR A 160 3.87 3.04 8.50
N ILE A 161 5.07 2.58 8.82
CA ILE A 161 5.28 1.29 9.46
C ILE A 161 5.86 1.58 10.85
N SER A 162 5.24 1.06 11.89
CA SER A 162 5.62 1.31 13.27
C SER A 162 5.82 0.01 14.05
N TYR A 163 6.76 0.06 14.99
CA TYR A 163 7.02 -1.04 15.91
C TYR A 163 7.29 -0.50 17.32
N PRO A 164 6.77 -1.14 18.38
CA PRO A 164 6.99 -0.70 19.74
C PRO A 164 8.46 -0.86 20.14
N VAL A 165 8.95 0.13 20.88
CA VAL A 165 10.22 0.06 21.59
C VAL A 165 9.92 -0.40 23.00
N PHE A 166 10.55 -1.48 23.43
CA PHE A 166 10.41 -2.05 24.76
C PHE A 166 11.53 -1.58 25.69
N ASP A 167 11.27 -1.63 26.99
CA ASP A 167 12.30 -1.44 28.01
C ASP A 167 13.33 -2.58 28.00
N ASP A 168 14.34 -2.50 28.88
CA ASP A 168 15.38 -3.52 28.95
C ASP A 168 14.90 -4.89 29.41
N ALA A 169 13.78 -4.95 30.14
CA ALA A 169 13.14 -6.19 30.55
C ALA A 169 12.23 -6.77 29.45
N GLU A 170 12.01 -6.02 28.36
CA GLU A 170 11.05 -6.34 27.28
C GLU A 170 9.58 -6.53 27.75
N ASP A 171 9.27 -5.99 28.92
CA ASP A 171 7.94 -6.13 29.52
C ASP A 171 6.99 -4.96 29.20
N HIS A 172 7.56 -3.74 29.00
CA HIS A 172 6.76 -2.54 28.81
C HIS A 172 7.14 -1.78 27.55
N ILE A 173 6.13 -1.30 26.83
CA ILE A 173 6.34 -0.39 25.69
C ILE A 173 6.65 0.99 26.24
N ILE A 174 7.82 1.52 25.88
CA ILE A 174 8.30 2.85 26.29
C ILE A 174 8.24 3.88 25.16
N GLY A 175 7.95 3.46 23.93
CA GLY A 175 7.81 4.33 22.78
C GLY A 175 7.57 3.55 21.49
N LEU A 176 7.61 4.23 20.35
CA LEU A 176 7.48 3.64 19.03
C LEU A 176 8.55 4.16 18.07
N ALA A 177 9.19 3.25 17.34
CA ALA A 177 9.95 3.57 16.14
C ALA A 177 9.06 3.53 14.91
N VAL A 178 9.21 4.49 14.02
CA VAL A 178 8.38 4.60 12.81
C VAL A 178 9.23 4.87 11.58
N ILE A 179 8.95 4.14 10.50
CA ILE A 179 9.52 4.37 9.17
C ILE A 179 8.38 4.87 8.26
N LYS A 180 8.55 6.04 7.67
CA LYS A 180 7.70 6.54 6.59
C LYS A 180 8.33 6.22 5.26
N ALA A 181 7.81 5.23 4.55
CA ALA A 181 8.23 4.90 3.18
C ALA A 181 7.48 5.78 2.17
N PRO A 182 8.17 6.34 1.14
CA PRO A 182 7.52 7.12 0.10
C PRO A 182 6.68 6.23 -0.80
N ILE A 183 5.51 6.73 -1.20
CA ILE A 183 4.55 5.95 -1.99
C ILE A 183 4.98 5.78 -3.46
N GLU A 184 5.84 6.67 -3.94
CA GLU A 184 6.42 6.61 -5.29
C GLU A 184 7.17 5.30 -5.53
N ASN A 185 7.65 4.67 -4.47
CA ASN A 185 8.27 3.35 -4.56
C ASN A 185 7.23 2.25 -4.82
N ILE A 186 6.00 2.42 -4.36
CA ILE A 186 4.88 1.51 -4.65
C ILE A 186 4.47 1.62 -6.12
N ASP A 187 4.28 2.84 -6.62
CA ASP A 187 3.84 3.09 -7.99
C ASP A 187 4.79 2.40 -9.00
N LYS A 188 6.11 2.43 -8.72
CA LYS A 188 7.12 1.74 -9.52
C LYS A 188 7.07 0.21 -9.39
N LYS A 189 6.84 -0.30 -8.18
CA LYS A 189 6.81 -1.75 -7.91
C LYS A 189 5.55 -2.44 -8.41
N LEU A 190 4.45 -1.72 -8.52
CA LEU A 190 3.20 -2.25 -9.08
C LEU A 190 3.28 -2.49 -10.59
N GLU A 191 4.33 -1.98 -11.26
CA GLU A 191 4.55 -2.14 -12.71
C GLU A 191 3.28 -1.82 -13.51
N LEU A 192 2.61 -0.72 -13.15
CA LEU A 192 1.34 -0.34 -13.74
C LEU A 192 1.54 -0.01 -15.22
N LEU A 193 0.75 -0.63 -16.08
CA LEU A 193 0.78 -0.35 -17.51
C LEU A 193 -0.01 0.93 -17.81
N PRO A 194 0.41 1.72 -18.82
CA PRO A 194 -0.25 2.99 -19.15
C PRO A 194 -1.73 2.88 -19.47
N ASP A 195 -2.14 1.73 -20.02
CA ASP A 195 -3.52 1.47 -20.45
C ASP A 195 -4.37 0.79 -19.35
N GLU A 196 -3.77 0.47 -18.21
CA GLU A 196 -4.47 -0.15 -17.10
C GLU A 196 -4.95 0.91 -16.10
N ILE A 197 -6.23 0.78 -15.70
CA ILE A 197 -6.77 1.54 -14.59
C ILE A 197 -6.70 0.65 -13.34
N VAL A 198 -5.77 0.97 -12.48
CA VAL A 198 -5.60 0.32 -11.17
C VAL A 198 -5.81 1.37 -10.09
N LEU A 199 -6.56 1.01 -9.08
CA LEU A 199 -6.71 1.83 -7.88
C LEU A 199 -6.61 0.97 -6.62
N VAL A 200 -6.09 1.57 -5.56
CA VAL A 200 -6.07 1.01 -4.21
C VAL A 200 -6.75 2.03 -3.29
N ALA A 201 -7.80 1.61 -2.63
CA ALA A 201 -8.51 2.43 -1.66
C ALA A 201 -8.22 1.95 -0.23
N ASP A 202 -8.34 2.86 0.71
CA ASP A 202 -8.32 2.55 2.13
C ASP A 202 -9.66 1.91 2.58
N PRO A 203 -9.78 1.43 3.84
CA PRO A 203 -11.02 0.85 4.36
C PRO A 203 -12.23 1.79 4.36
N ASN A 204 -12.03 3.11 4.20
CA ASN A 204 -13.10 4.10 4.09
C ASN A 204 -13.47 4.39 2.63
N GLY A 205 -12.89 3.66 1.66
CA GLY A 205 -13.14 3.85 0.23
C GLY A 205 -12.37 5.01 -0.39
N VAL A 206 -11.43 5.64 0.30
CA VAL A 206 -10.62 6.74 -0.25
C VAL A 206 -9.50 6.18 -1.13
N ILE A 207 -9.43 6.64 -2.38
CA ILE A 207 -8.43 6.21 -3.36
C ILE A 207 -7.07 6.79 -2.97
N PHE A 208 -6.12 5.90 -2.67
CA PHE A 208 -4.80 6.25 -2.17
C PHE A 208 -3.67 6.05 -3.20
N ILE A 209 -3.83 5.04 -4.06
CA ILE A 209 -2.97 4.77 -5.21
C ILE A 209 -3.86 4.66 -6.44
N SER A 210 -3.50 5.29 -7.54
CA SER A 210 -4.21 5.16 -8.81
C SER A 210 -3.29 5.50 -9.97
N THR A 211 -3.44 4.78 -11.09
CA THR A 211 -2.89 5.17 -12.39
C THR A 211 -3.51 6.47 -12.91
N ARG A 212 -4.72 6.79 -12.42
CA ARG A 212 -5.42 8.05 -12.66
C ARG A 212 -5.16 9.00 -11.49
N THR A 213 -4.22 9.92 -11.64
CA THR A 213 -3.83 10.86 -10.56
C THR A 213 -4.95 11.83 -10.17
N ASP A 214 -5.87 12.11 -11.08
CA ASP A 214 -7.07 12.90 -10.87
C ASP A 214 -8.08 12.22 -9.92
N TRP A 215 -7.97 10.92 -9.71
CA TRP A 215 -8.82 10.15 -8.79
C TRP A 215 -8.29 10.07 -7.36
N LEU A 216 -7.06 10.51 -7.13
CA LEU A 216 -6.47 10.47 -5.79
C LEU A 216 -7.28 11.30 -4.80
N TYR A 217 -7.54 10.71 -3.62
CA TYR A 217 -8.33 11.27 -2.51
C TYR A 217 -9.84 11.39 -2.76
N HIS A 218 -10.33 10.92 -3.91
CA HIS A 218 -11.76 10.74 -4.11
C HIS A 218 -12.22 9.45 -3.47
N THR A 219 -13.50 9.34 -3.17
CA THR A 219 -14.12 8.11 -2.68
C THR A 219 -14.63 7.26 -3.83
N ILE A 220 -14.59 5.93 -3.66
CA ILE A 220 -15.13 4.99 -4.65
C ILE A 220 -16.65 5.12 -4.75
N GLU A 221 -17.31 5.43 -3.63
CA GLU A 221 -18.74 5.67 -3.52
C GLU A 221 -19.00 7.11 -3.05
N PRO A 222 -20.09 7.76 -3.47
CA PRO A 222 -20.48 9.04 -2.90
C PRO A 222 -20.73 8.89 -1.40
N LEU A 223 -20.19 9.85 -0.62
CA LEU A 223 -20.39 9.95 0.82
C LEU A 223 -21.84 10.25 1.17
#